data_27291026d0cc42d9cda55bbaadc43591
#
_entry.id   27291026d0cc42d9cda55bbaadc43591
#
_cell.length_a   1.000
_cell.length_b   1.000
_cell.length_c   1.000
_cell.angle_alpha   90.00
_cell.angle_beta   90.00
_cell.angle_gamma   90.00
#
_symmetry.space_group_name_H-M   'P 1'
#
loop_
_entity.id
_entity.type
_entity.pdbx_description
1 polymer ?
#
loop_
_entity_poly.entity_id
_entity_poly.type
_entity_poly.pdbx_seq_one_letter_code
_entity_poly.pdbx_strand_id
1 'polypeptide(L)' 'MTFEELKNEVMTQMENKPSCWRNGQFVFNYIDDKYNVARAVQYSDKVDCFYDDKNIDNFLKHAAKRIE' A
#
# COMPACT_ATOMS: atom_id res chain seq x y z
N MET A 1 4.96 11.74 -5.50
CA MET A 1 5.17 10.42 -6.12
C MET A 1 3.93 10.03 -6.91
N THR A 2 4.10 9.45 -8.08
CA THR A 2 2.95 9.01 -8.88
C THR A 2 2.50 7.61 -8.44
N PHE A 3 1.25 7.29 -8.75
CA PHE A 3 0.71 5.96 -8.50
C PHE A 3 1.56 4.86 -9.16
N GLU A 4 1.97 5.09 -10.42
CA GLU A 4 2.75 4.09 -11.15
C GLU A 4 4.11 3.85 -10.52
N GLU A 5 4.78 4.91 -10.10
CA GLU A 5 6.07 4.79 -9.40
C GLU A 5 5.91 3.98 -8.11
N LEU A 6 4.90 4.33 -7.32
CA LEU A 6 4.67 3.64 -6.06
C LEU A 6 4.28 2.17 -6.29
N LYS A 7 3.43 1.92 -7.28
CA LYS A 7 3.01 0.56 -7.61
C LYS A 7 4.19 -0.29 -8.04
N ASN A 8 5.05 0.24 -8.90
CA ASN A 8 6.25 -0.48 -9.34
C ASN A 8 7.17 -0.81 -8.17
N GLU A 9 7.37 0.15 -7.27
CA GLU A 9 8.19 -0.07 -6.08
C GLU A 9 7.63 -1.19 -5.22
N VAL A 10 6.34 -1.13 -4.92
CA VAL A 10 5.70 -2.10 -4.03
C VAL A 10 5.66 -3.49 -4.68
N MET A 11 5.34 -3.57 -5.96
CA MET A 11 5.28 -4.87 -6.65
C MET A 11 6.65 -5.53 -6.74
N THR A 12 7.71 -4.74 -6.92
CA THR A 12 9.08 -5.25 -6.90
C THR A 12 9.41 -5.86 -5.54
N GLN A 13 9.00 -5.21 -4.45
CA GLN A 13 9.25 -5.69 -3.10
C GLN A 13 8.32 -6.85 -2.71
N MET A 14 7.26 -7.08 -3.46
CA MET A 14 6.31 -8.16 -3.18
C MET A 14 6.99 -9.53 -3.19
N GLU A 15 8.09 -9.68 -3.92
CA GLU A 15 8.86 -10.92 -3.95
C GLU A 15 9.39 -11.32 -2.57
N ASN A 16 9.57 -10.35 -1.69
CA ASN A 16 10.07 -10.58 -0.33
C ASN A 16 8.94 -10.81 0.68
N LYS A 17 7.70 -10.85 0.22
CA LYS A 17 6.53 -11.02 1.09
C LYS A 17 6.59 -12.38 1.78
N PRO A 18 6.37 -12.43 3.11
CA PRO A 18 6.19 -13.71 3.78
C PRO A 18 5.03 -14.49 3.15
N SER A 19 5.21 -15.80 2.99
CA SER A 19 4.22 -16.63 2.29
C SER A 19 2.86 -16.66 2.99
N CYS A 20 2.83 -16.43 4.30
CA CYS A 20 1.60 -16.42 5.08
C CYS A 20 0.84 -15.09 5.00
N TRP A 21 1.42 -14.05 4.41
CA TRP A 21 0.77 -12.75 4.29
C TRP A 21 0.01 -12.67 2.97
N ARG A 22 -1.15 -12.00 3.00
CA ARG A 22 -1.86 -11.65 1.78
C ARG A 22 -1.19 -10.47 1.10
N ASN A 23 -1.46 -10.30 -0.19
CA ASN A 23 -0.87 -9.20 -0.94
C ASN A 23 -1.24 -7.83 -0.35
N GLY A 24 -2.51 -7.64 -0.03
CA GLY A 24 -2.96 -6.38 0.56
C GLY A 24 -2.33 -6.12 1.93
N GLN A 25 -2.15 -7.16 2.72
CA GLN A 25 -1.47 -7.04 4.02
C GLN A 25 -0.03 -6.57 3.83
N PHE A 26 0.68 -7.14 2.88
CA PHE A 26 2.06 -6.72 2.60
C PHE A 26 2.11 -5.26 2.15
N VAL A 27 1.24 -4.88 1.22
CA VAL A 27 1.19 -3.52 0.69
C VAL A 27 0.96 -2.52 1.82
N PHE A 28 -0.02 -2.77 2.67
CA PHE A 28 -0.32 -1.90 3.80
C PHE A 28 0.90 -1.75 4.72
N ASN A 29 1.49 -2.87 5.12
CA ASN A 29 2.63 -2.84 6.05
C ASN A 29 3.85 -2.18 5.43
N TYR A 30 4.11 -2.41 4.15
CA TYR A 30 5.22 -1.79 3.45
C TYR A 30 5.09 -0.27 3.43
N ILE A 31 3.92 0.21 3.06
CA ILE A 31 3.67 1.65 2.99
C ILE A 31 3.73 2.27 4.39
N ASP A 32 3.21 1.59 5.40
CA ASP A 32 3.26 2.09 6.77
C ASP A 32 4.70 2.19 7.27
N ASP A 33 5.50 1.17 7.03
CA ASP A 33 6.89 1.14 7.49
C ASP A 33 7.75 2.20 6.81
N LYS A 34 7.59 2.36 5.49
CA LYS A 34 8.50 3.20 4.73
C LYS A 34 8.07 4.66 4.70
N TYR A 35 6.77 4.90 4.56
CA TYR A 35 6.25 6.24 4.32
C TYR A 35 5.36 6.79 5.44
N ASN A 36 4.90 5.92 6.33
CA ASN A 36 4.05 6.30 7.47
C ASN A 36 2.72 6.94 7.07
N VAL A 37 2.18 6.59 5.90
CA VAL A 37 0.92 7.15 5.41
C VAL A 37 -0.22 6.13 5.35
N ALA A 38 0.07 4.84 5.58
CA ALA A 38 -0.93 3.79 5.41
C ALA A 38 -2.14 4.00 6.31
N ARG A 39 -1.89 4.34 7.58
CA ARG A 39 -2.99 4.57 8.53
C ARG A 39 -3.81 5.79 8.17
N ALA A 40 -3.16 6.85 7.65
CA ALA A 40 -3.88 8.03 7.20
C ALA A 40 -4.81 7.70 6.04
N VAL A 41 -4.35 6.88 5.10
CA VAL A 41 -5.20 6.42 4.00
C VAL A 41 -6.37 5.59 4.55
N GLN A 42 -6.07 4.67 5.46
CA GLN A 42 -7.10 3.80 6.04
C GLN A 42 -8.19 4.59 6.77
N TYR A 43 -7.78 5.54 7.63
CA TYR A 43 -8.73 6.24 8.50
C TYR A 43 -9.30 7.49 7.87
N SER A 44 -8.48 8.31 7.21
CA SER A 44 -8.94 9.58 6.65
C SER A 44 -9.57 9.42 5.28
N ASP A 45 -8.96 8.62 4.42
CA ASP A 45 -9.48 8.38 3.07
C ASP A 45 -10.45 7.21 3.03
N LYS A 46 -10.51 6.44 4.11
CA LYS A 46 -11.37 5.26 4.26
C LYS A 46 -11.14 4.21 3.18
N VAL A 47 -9.90 4.08 2.76
CA VAL A 47 -9.45 3.06 1.79
C VAL A 47 -8.53 2.10 2.50
N ASP A 48 -8.86 0.81 2.48
CA ASP A 48 -8.11 -0.22 3.18
C ASP A 48 -7.86 -1.40 2.26
N CYS A 49 -6.61 -1.79 2.11
CA CYS A 49 -6.24 -2.98 1.36
C CYS A 49 -5.76 -4.12 2.26
N PHE A 50 -5.66 -3.90 3.58
CA PHE A 50 -5.13 -4.91 4.49
C PHE A 50 -5.95 -6.19 4.45
N TYR A 51 -7.27 -6.05 4.45
CA TYR A 51 -8.20 -7.18 4.42
C TYR A 51 -8.83 -7.43 3.05
N ASP A 52 -8.53 -6.60 2.06
CA ASP A 52 -9.14 -6.69 0.73
C ASP A 52 -8.12 -6.38 -0.36
N ASP A 53 -7.61 -7.44 -0.98
CA ASP A 53 -6.61 -7.32 -2.04
C ASP A 53 -7.13 -6.55 -3.25
N LYS A 54 -8.45 -6.48 -3.43
CA LYS A 54 -9.05 -5.74 -4.55
C LYS A 54 -8.87 -4.24 -4.42
N ASN A 55 -8.60 -3.75 -3.22
CA ASN A 55 -8.42 -2.32 -2.97
C ASN A 55 -6.96 -1.87 -3.06
N ILE A 56 -6.03 -2.75 -3.45
CA ILE A 56 -4.61 -2.39 -3.51
C ILE A 56 -4.39 -1.17 -4.41
N ASP A 57 -4.96 -1.17 -5.61
CA ASP A 57 -4.75 -0.05 -6.54
C ASP A 57 -5.29 1.26 -5.98
N ASN A 58 -6.51 1.25 -5.42
CA ASN A 58 -7.08 2.45 -4.79
C ASN A 58 -6.24 2.91 -3.62
N PHE A 59 -5.80 1.97 -2.79
CA PHE A 59 -4.95 2.29 -1.65
C PHE A 59 -3.66 2.97 -2.11
N LEU A 60 -3.01 2.43 -3.13
CA LEU A 60 -1.76 3.00 -3.65
C LEU A 60 -1.98 4.37 -4.28
N LYS A 61 -3.11 4.60 -4.94
CA LYS A 61 -3.44 5.91 -5.50
C LYS A 61 -3.53 6.97 -4.40
N HIS A 62 -4.22 6.64 -3.31
CA HIS A 62 -4.34 7.56 -2.18
C HIS A 62 -3.01 7.75 -1.46
N ALA A 63 -2.26 6.67 -1.27
CA ALA A 63 -0.95 6.75 -0.63
C ALA A 63 0.02 7.62 -1.44
N ALA A 64 0.03 7.46 -2.77
CA ALA A 64 0.92 8.24 -3.63
C ALA A 64 0.66 9.74 -3.50
N LYS A 65 -0.59 10.14 -3.32
CA LYS A 65 -0.93 11.56 -3.12
C LYS A 65 -0.39 12.12 -1.81
N ARG A 66 -0.22 11.27 -0.80
CA ARG A 66 0.28 11.68 0.51
C ARG A 66 1.80 11.64 0.61
N ILE A 67 2.45 10.93 -0.30
CA ILE A 67 3.91 10.82 -0.36
C ILE A 67 4.45 11.94 -1.26
N GLU A 68 5.28 12.76 -0.73
CA GLU A 68 5.90 13.87 -1.46
C GLU A 68 7.23 13.47 -2.09
#